data_467ef08dc00f24caa57a059aad732b61
#
_entry.id   467ef08dc00f24caa57a059aad732b61
#
_cell.length_a   1.000
_cell.length_b   1.000
_cell.length_c   1.000
_cell.angle_alpha   90.00
_cell.angle_beta   90.00
_cell.angle_gamma   90.00
#
_symmetry.space_group_name_H-M   'P 1'
#
loop_
_entity.id
_entity.type
_entity.pdbx_description
1 polymer ?
#
loop_
_entity_poly.entity_id
_entity_poly.type
_entity_poly.pdbx_seq_one_letter_code
_entity_poly.pdbx_strand_id
1 'polypeptide(L)' 'MGIIDKTTYRLTCPQCGAVETANVLDKGSNWSGSHWQSGATFERFETSWSGGGSTEPDLISSTCKQCGVAAQRSAS' A
#
# COMPACT_ATOMS: atom_id res chain seq x y z
N MET A 1 -8.79 20.31 -0.41
CA MET A 1 -8.13 19.76 -1.58
C MET A 1 -8.53 18.32 -1.80
N GLY A 2 -8.81 17.99 -3.03
CA GLY A 2 -9.17 16.63 -3.37
C GLY A 2 -7.97 15.72 -3.51
N ILE A 3 -8.24 14.44 -3.69
CA ILE A 3 -7.23 13.44 -3.97
C ILE A 3 -6.83 13.59 -5.44
N ILE A 4 -5.53 13.71 -5.71
CA ILE A 4 -5.01 13.85 -7.08
C ILE A 4 -4.94 12.48 -7.74
N ASP A 5 -4.46 11.47 -7.01
CA ASP A 5 -4.24 10.14 -7.56
C ASP A 5 -4.35 9.10 -6.46
N LYS A 6 -4.51 7.86 -6.86
CA LYS A 6 -4.50 6.76 -5.90
C LYS A 6 -3.99 5.50 -6.57
N THR A 7 -3.36 4.64 -5.78
CA THR A 7 -2.93 3.32 -6.19
C THR A 7 -3.58 2.30 -5.25
N THR A 8 -4.23 1.32 -5.81
CA THR A 8 -4.85 0.26 -5.03
C THR A 8 -3.91 -0.94 -4.99
N TYR A 9 -3.59 -1.37 -3.77
CA TYR A 9 -2.77 -2.56 -3.55
C TYR A 9 -3.66 -3.68 -3.05
N ARG A 10 -3.48 -4.85 -3.62
CA ARG A 10 -4.20 -6.04 -3.21
C ARG A 10 -3.18 -7.10 -2.78
N LEU A 11 -3.34 -7.60 -1.58
CA LEU A 11 -2.48 -8.64 -1.04
C LEU A 11 -3.28 -9.93 -0.91
N THR A 12 -2.67 -11.02 -1.32
CA THR A 12 -3.28 -12.35 -1.24
C THR A 12 -2.30 -13.30 -0.58
N CYS A 13 -2.76 -14.01 0.44
CA CYS A 13 -1.96 -15.07 1.05
C CYS A 13 -2.08 -16.33 0.20
N PRO A 14 -0.98 -16.87 -0.32
CA PRO A 14 -1.07 -18.07 -1.15
C PRO A 14 -1.34 -19.33 -0.34
N GLN A 15 -1.22 -19.27 0.97
CA GLN A 15 -1.41 -20.43 1.84
C GLN A 15 -2.82 -20.52 2.38
N CYS A 16 -3.34 -19.44 2.98
CA CYS A 16 -4.69 -19.47 3.55
C CYS A 16 -5.75 -18.82 2.66
N GLY A 17 -5.33 -18.18 1.58
CA GLY A 17 -6.25 -17.53 0.64
C GLY A 17 -6.81 -16.20 1.11
N ALA A 18 -6.30 -15.63 2.19
CA ALA A 18 -6.75 -14.34 2.66
C ALA A 18 -6.44 -13.26 1.63
N VAL A 19 -7.38 -12.35 1.44
CA VAL A 19 -7.23 -11.24 0.48
C VAL A 19 -7.62 -9.96 1.19
N GLU A 20 -6.83 -8.92 0.97
CA GLU A 20 -7.13 -7.60 1.51
C GLU A 20 -6.66 -6.53 0.52
N THR A 21 -7.40 -5.43 0.46
CA THR A 21 -7.04 -4.30 -0.40
C THR A 21 -6.91 -3.03 0.42
N ALA A 22 -6.03 -2.16 0.00
CA ALA A 22 -5.88 -0.84 0.59
C ALA A 22 -5.44 0.14 -0.50
N ASN A 23 -5.75 1.41 -0.28
CA ASN A 23 -5.40 2.47 -1.22
C ASN A 23 -4.30 3.34 -0.64
N VAL A 24 -3.33 3.68 -1.49
CA VAL A 24 -2.33 4.70 -1.19
C VAL A 24 -2.71 5.93 -2.00
N LEU A 25 -2.85 7.05 -1.32
CA LEU A 25 -3.40 8.26 -1.91
C LEU A 25 -2.35 9.34 -2.09
N ASP A 26 -2.44 10.06 -3.21
CA ASP A 26 -1.73 11.31 -3.42
C ASP A 26 -2.71 12.44 -3.14
N LYS A 27 -2.53 13.12 -2.04
CA LYS A 27 -3.42 14.20 -1.62
C LYS A 27 -3.02 15.55 -2.20
N GLY A 28 -1.91 15.60 -2.95
CA GLY A 28 -1.40 16.85 -3.45
C GLY A 28 -0.87 17.78 -2.36
N SER A 29 -0.37 18.92 -2.77
CA SER A 29 0.10 19.93 -1.83
C SER A 29 -0.35 21.31 -2.28
N ASN A 30 -0.35 22.27 -1.35
CA ASN A 30 -0.72 23.65 -1.65
C ASN A 30 0.30 24.34 -2.56
N TRP A 31 1.47 23.76 -2.71
CA TRP A 31 2.56 24.33 -3.48
C TRP A 31 2.74 23.64 -4.84
N SER A 32 1.71 22.94 -5.28
CA SER A 32 1.76 22.07 -6.45
C SER A 32 2.74 20.92 -6.26
N GLY A 33 2.44 19.80 -6.85
CA GLY A 33 3.24 18.60 -6.71
C GLY A 33 2.52 17.52 -5.94
N SER A 34 3.18 16.42 -5.73
CA SER A 34 2.60 15.25 -5.12
C SER A 34 2.83 15.23 -3.63
N HIS A 35 1.87 14.68 -2.90
CA HIS A 35 2.01 14.42 -1.47
C HIS A 35 1.40 13.05 -1.18
N TRP A 36 2.19 12.03 -1.36
CA TRP A 36 1.77 10.64 -1.18
C TRP A 36 1.78 10.25 0.28
N GLN A 37 0.87 9.35 0.64
CA GLN A 37 0.94 8.70 1.93
C GLN A 37 2.20 7.84 2.00
N SER A 38 2.65 7.54 3.22
CA SER A 38 3.84 6.71 3.42
C SER A 38 3.59 5.23 3.20
N GLY A 39 2.40 4.87 2.79
CA GLY A 39 2.00 3.50 2.58
C GLY A 39 0.57 3.30 3.06
N ALA A 40 0.17 2.07 3.20
CA ALA A 40 -1.17 1.71 3.67
C ALA A 40 -1.07 0.70 4.79
N THR A 41 -2.12 0.61 5.61
CA THR A 41 -2.19 -0.34 6.72
C THR A 41 -3.14 -1.46 6.36
N PHE A 42 -2.67 -2.68 6.55
CA PHE A 42 -3.47 -3.88 6.36
C PHE A 42 -3.73 -4.54 7.70
N GLU A 43 -4.93 -5.09 7.89
CA GLU A 43 -5.26 -5.79 9.12
C GLU A 43 -4.72 -7.21 9.14
N ARG A 44 -4.73 -7.88 7.99
CA ARG A 44 -4.32 -9.28 7.86
C ARG A 44 -2.88 -9.47 7.45
N PHE A 45 -2.22 -8.39 7.04
CA PHE A 45 -0.88 -8.45 6.51
C PHE A 45 0.01 -7.43 7.20
N GLU A 46 1.25 -7.81 7.42
CA GLU A 46 2.29 -6.86 7.81
C GLU A 46 3.00 -6.39 6.56
N THR A 47 3.17 -5.09 6.44
CA THR A 47 3.77 -4.49 5.26
C THR A 47 4.90 -3.57 5.65
N SER A 48 5.89 -3.48 4.78
CA SER A 48 7.00 -2.56 4.89
C SER A 48 7.03 -1.70 3.64
N TRP A 49 7.16 -0.42 3.82
CA TRP A 49 7.07 0.54 2.72
C TRP A 49 8.30 1.43 2.70
N SER A 50 8.59 1.97 1.51
CA SER A 50 9.66 2.94 1.33
C SER A 50 9.14 4.04 0.41
N GLY A 51 9.64 5.26 0.60
CA GLY A 51 9.16 6.41 -0.18
C GLY A 51 7.99 7.11 0.49
N GLY A 52 7.17 7.74 -0.31
CA GLY A 52 6.07 8.58 0.17
C GLY A 52 6.47 10.05 0.11
N GLY A 53 5.52 10.94 0.43
CA GLY A 53 5.75 12.37 0.30
C GLY A 53 5.75 12.81 -1.16
N SER A 54 6.88 13.25 -1.67
CA SER A 54 6.97 13.72 -3.06
C SER A 54 6.99 12.59 -4.08
N THR A 55 7.20 11.35 -3.64
CA THR A 55 7.23 10.19 -4.53
C THR A 55 6.22 9.16 -4.06
N GLU A 56 5.73 8.36 -4.99
CA GLU A 56 4.84 7.26 -4.66
C GLU A 56 5.59 6.24 -3.78
N PRO A 57 4.98 5.77 -2.68
CA PRO A 57 5.62 4.78 -1.84
C PRO A 57 5.68 3.42 -2.53
N ASP A 58 6.74 2.69 -2.27
CA ASP A 58 6.92 1.33 -2.76
C ASP A 58 6.70 0.33 -1.64
N LEU A 59 5.96 -0.73 -1.95
CA LEU A 59 5.79 -1.83 -1.02
C LEU A 59 7.04 -2.72 -1.08
N ILE A 60 7.79 -2.74 0.01
CA ILE A 60 9.03 -3.50 0.10
C ILE A 60 8.74 -4.95 0.41
N SER A 61 7.88 -5.20 1.39
CA SER A 61 7.55 -6.56 1.79
C SER A 61 6.14 -6.61 2.35
N SER A 62 5.53 -7.77 2.24
CA SER A 62 4.22 -8.04 2.80
C SER A 62 4.19 -9.49 3.27
N THR A 63 3.65 -9.71 4.47
CA THR A 63 3.63 -11.00 5.11
C THR A 63 2.26 -11.24 5.73
N CYS A 64 1.71 -12.42 5.53
CA CYS A 64 0.45 -12.80 6.18
C CYS A 64 0.69 -12.97 7.68
N LYS A 65 -0.07 -12.26 8.49
CA LYS A 65 0.08 -12.32 9.94
C LYS A 65 -0.30 -13.68 10.52
N GLN A 66 -1.17 -14.40 9.84
CA GLN A 66 -1.64 -15.69 10.31
C GLN A 66 -0.69 -16.81 9.92
N CYS A 67 -0.22 -16.81 8.70
CA CYS A 67 0.61 -17.88 8.15
C CYS A 67 2.10 -17.61 8.28
N GLY A 68 2.48 -16.33 8.34
CA GLY A 68 3.88 -15.95 8.37
C GLY A 68 4.59 -16.10 7.03
N VAL A 69 3.85 -16.28 5.93
CA VAL A 69 4.43 -16.42 4.60
C VAL A 69 4.29 -15.12 3.83
N ALA A 70 5.16 -14.94 2.86
CA ALA A 70 5.10 -13.74 2.03
C ALA A 70 3.81 -13.70 1.24
N ALA A 71 3.14 -12.56 1.24
CA ALA A 71 1.92 -12.37 0.49
C ALA A 71 2.24 -12.00 -0.96
N GLN A 72 1.33 -12.36 -1.86
CA GLN A 72 1.40 -11.92 -3.24
C GLN A 72 0.73 -10.56 -3.36
N ARG A 73 1.35 -9.65 -4.08
CA ARG A 73 0.79 -8.32 -4.27
C ARG A 73 0.38 -8.10 -5.71
N SER A 74 -0.64 -7.27 -5.85
CA SER A 74 -1.11 -6.78 -7.13
C SER A 74 -1.44 -5.31 -6.96
N ALA A 75 -1.19 -4.50 -7.99
CA ALA A 75 -1.48 -3.07 -7.97
C ALA A 75 -2.25 -2.69 -9.23
N SER A 76 -3.13 -1.69 -9.07
CA SER A 76 -3.93 -1.21 -10.20
C SER A 76 -4.15 0.29 -10.14
#